data_75c98923a3dbe8c26a2db92fdc57a481
#
_entry.id   75c98923a3dbe8c26a2db92fdc57a481
#
_cell.length_a   1.000
_cell.length_b   1.000
_cell.length_c   1.000
_cell.angle_alpha   90.00
_cell.angle_beta   90.00
_cell.angle_gamma   90.00
#
_symmetry.space_group_name_H-M   'P 1'
#
loop_
_entity.id
_entity.type
_entity.pdbx_description
1 polymer ?
#
loop_
_entity_poly.entity_id
_entity_poly.type
_entity_poly.pdbx_seq_one_letter_code
_entity_poly.pdbx_strand_id
1 'polypeptide(L)'
;WVIDNANIYEGVHSSKSGAGLPDGEVSHLDINIDVTAPGDISFFKFVSSEQDYDFLQFYIDGNKQGEWSGIDNSWSFVSFPINVGNHDLGWEYDKDGGISEGQDCAWIDYIVFPPMYIAPTSVIESKIDFELFPNPTMGSFSLTFNDLTSHGVEIYDNVGRLIEKMEDQNGISSFDIKKY
;
A
#
# COMPACT_ATOMS: atom_id res chain seq x y z
N TRP A 1 -7.12 9.63 -6.27
CA TRP A 1 -6.99 8.22 -6.73
C TRP A 1 -7.59 7.27 -5.70
N VAL A 2 -8.14 6.15 -6.15
CA VAL A 2 -8.78 5.13 -5.31
C VAL A 2 -8.38 3.73 -5.79
N ILE A 3 -8.50 2.75 -4.90
CA ILE A 3 -8.35 1.34 -5.27
C ILE A 3 -9.61 0.89 -6.00
N ASP A 4 -9.46 0.29 -7.18
CA ASP A 4 -10.54 -0.30 -7.98
C ASP A 4 -10.36 -1.82 -8.07
N ASN A 5 -11.47 -2.55 -8.06
CA ASN A 5 -11.52 -4.00 -8.19
C ASN A 5 -12.41 -4.46 -9.37
N ALA A 6 -12.83 -3.52 -10.21
CA ALA A 6 -13.69 -3.78 -11.36
C ALA A 6 -12.93 -3.80 -12.69
N ASN A 7 -12.00 -2.85 -12.89
CA ASN A 7 -11.17 -2.78 -14.09
C ASN A 7 -9.71 -3.05 -13.69
N ILE A 8 -9.21 -4.26 -13.91
CA ILE A 8 -7.93 -4.78 -13.42
C ILE A 8 -7.15 -5.33 -14.60
N TYR A 9 -5.83 -5.06 -14.65
CA TYR A 9 -4.91 -5.73 -15.59
C TYR A 9 -4.39 -7.03 -14.99
N GLU A 10 -3.85 -6.99 -13.75
CA GLU A 10 -3.31 -8.16 -13.06
C GLU A 10 -3.61 -8.10 -11.54
N GLY A 11 -3.68 -9.28 -10.91
CA GLY A 11 -3.95 -9.38 -9.47
C GLY A 11 -5.42 -9.19 -9.13
N VAL A 12 -5.70 -8.34 -8.14
CA VAL A 12 -7.05 -8.14 -7.58
C VAL A 12 -7.47 -6.67 -7.49
N HIS A 13 -6.57 -5.74 -7.77
CA HIS A 13 -6.81 -4.31 -7.68
C HIS A 13 -5.99 -3.54 -8.71
N SER A 14 -6.54 -2.43 -9.15
CA SER A 14 -5.86 -1.37 -9.89
C SER A 14 -5.98 -0.03 -9.16
N SER A 15 -5.25 0.99 -9.59
CA SER A 15 -5.44 2.37 -9.15
C SER A 15 -6.26 3.13 -10.18
N LYS A 16 -7.36 3.74 -9.74
CA LYS A 16 -8.27 4.54 -10.56
C LYS A 16 -8.16 6.01 -10.18
N SER A 17 -8.08 6.91 -11.15
CA SER A 17 -8.24 8.35 -10.92
C SER A 17 -9.63 8.63 -10.34
N GLY A 18 -9.76 9.71 -9.55
CA GLY A 18 -11.00 10.00 -8.82
C GLY A 18 -12.23 9.99 -9.70
N ALA A 19 -13.14 9.04 -9.49
CA ALA A 19 -14.43 9.03 -10.13
C ALA A 19 -15.26 10.20 -9.62
N GLY A 20 -15.84 10.97 -10.53
CA GLY A 20 -16.60 12.17 -10.18
C GLY A 20 -15.71 13.39 -9.88
N LEU A 21 -14.50 13.42 -10.41
CA LEU A 21 -13.68 14.62 -10.42
C LEU A 21 -14.47 15.74 -11.15
N PRO A 22 -14.65 16.92 -10.52
CA PRO A 22 -15.29 18.05 -11.20
C PRO A 22 -14.53 18.50 -12.44
N ASP A 23 -15.24 19.11 -13.39
CA ASP A 23 -14.63 19.71 -14.58
C ASP A 23 -13.64 20.81 -14.18
N GLY A 24 -12.50 20.88 -14.87
CA GLY A 24 -11.42 21.81 -14.60
C GLY A 24 -10.54 21.46 -13.39
N GLU A 25 -10.66 20.25 -12.87
CA GLU A 25 -9.87 19.77 -11.72
C GLU A 25 -8.89 18.68 -12.15
N VAL A 26 -7.83 18.52 -11.36
CA VAL A 26 -6.76 17.52 -11.56
C VAL A 26 -6.69 16.57 -10.38
N SER A 27 -6.64 15.29 -10.65
CA SER A 27 -6.42 14.23 -9.64
C SER A 27 -4.98 13.74 -9.70
N HIS A 28 -4.23 13.87 -8.61
CA HIS A 28 -2.81 13.52 -8.51
C HIS A 28 -2.58 12.21 -7.74
N LEU A 29 -1.59 11.44 -8.20
CA LEU A 29 -0.99 10.32 -7.49
C LEU A 29 0.53 10.45 -7.61
N ASP A 30 1.21 10.73 -6.50
CA ASP A 30 2.63 11.01 -6.48
C ASP A 30 3.39 10.04 -5.59
N ILE A 31 4.62 9.72 -5.99
CA ILE A 31 5.55 8.92 -5.20
C ILE A 31 6.98 9.43 -5.40
N ASN A 32 7.72 9.57 -4.31
CA ASN A 32 9.16 9.83 -4.34
C ASN A 32 9.91 8.52 -4.22
N ILE A 33 10.92 8.30 -5.09
CA ILE A 33 11.75 7.11 -5.11
C ILE A 33 13.24 7.48 -5.15
N ASP A 34 14.09 6.63 -4.57
CA ASP A 34 15.55 6.75 -4.64
C ASP A 34 16.10 5.61 -5.50
N VAL A 35 16.38 5.90 -6.76
CA VAL A 35 16.86 4.95 -7.77
C VAL A 35 18.32 4.63 -7.57
N THR A 36 18.67 3.37 -7.38
CA THR A 36 20.01 2.90 -7.06
C THR A 36 20.82 2.42 -8.27
N ALA A 37 20.14 2.10 -9.38
CA ALA A 37 20.77 1.77 -10.66
C ALA A 37 19.86 2.23 -11.81
N PRO A 38 20.40 2.62 -12.99
CA PRO A 38 19.57 2.96 -14.15
C PRO A 38 18.65 1.81 -14.53
N GLY A 39 17.43 2.15 -14.92
CA GLY A 39 16.41 1.19 -15.33
C GLY A 39 15.22 1.89 -15.94
N ASP A 40 14.09 1.19 -15.98
CA ASP A 40 12.84 1.76 -16.47
C ASP A 40 11.78 1.72 -15.37
N ILE A 41 10.98 2.79 -15.31
CA ILE A 41 9.65 2.75 -14.70
C ILE A 41 8.66 2.34 -15.77
N SER A 42 7.85 1.33 -15.49
CA SER A 42 6.83 0.87 -16.43
C SER A 42 5.53 0.53 -15.74
N PHE A 43 4.43 0.62 -16.49
CA PHE A 43 3.10 0.30 -15.98
C PHE A 43 2.13 0.01 -17.14
N PHE A 44 1.01 -0.60 -16.80
CA PHE A 44 -0.14 -0.68 -17.70
C PHE A 44 -1.10 0.44 -17.39
N LYS A 45 -1.66 1.03 -18.45
CA LYS A 45 -2.68 2.08 -18.38
C LYS A 45 -3.95 1.69 -19.12
N PHE A 46 -5.06 2.25 -18.65
CA PHE A 46 -6.36 2.22 -19.34
C PHE A 46 -7.04 3.56 -19.16
N VAL A 47 -7.50 4.18 -20.23
CA VAL A 47 -8.15 5.50 -20.23
C VAL A 47 -9.57 5.38 -20.76
N SER A 48 -10.50 6.08 -20.15
CA SER A 48 -11.88 6.22 -20.62
C SER A 48 -12.35 7.64 -20.36
N SER A 49 -11.99 8.54 -21.27
CA SER A 49 -12.16 9.99 -21.15
C SER A 49 -12.54 10.64 -22.47
N GLU A 50 -12.80 11.94 -22.47
CA GLU A 50 -12.97 12.73 -23.68
C GLU A 50 -11.66 12.79 -24.46
N GLN A 51 -11.74 12.49 -25.77
CA GLN A 51 -10.58 12.50 -26.66
C GLN A 51 -10.03 13.92 -26.83
N ASP A 52 -8.71 14.08 -26.60
CA ASP A 52 -7.95 15.33 -26.77
C ASP A 52 -8.34 16.49 -25.82
N TYR A 53 -9.08 16.18 -24.74
CA TYR A 53 -9.48 17.16 -23.75
C TYR A 53 -9.21 16.71 -22.32
N ASP A 54 -9.57 15.47 -21.95
CA ASP A 54 -9.29 14.91 -20.64
C ASP A 54 -8.17 13.87 -20.71
N PHE A 55 -7.10 14.05 -19.95
CA PHE A 55 -5.86 13.29 -20.12
C PHE A 55 -5.43 12.55 -18.86
N LEU A 56 -5.00 11.30 -19.04
CA LEU A 56 -4.04 10.70 -18.15
C LEU A 56 -2.63 11.15 -18.54
N GLN A 57 -1.88 11.70 -17.62
CA GLN A 57 -0.52 12.18 -17.83
C GLN A 57 0.44 11.51 -16.85
N PHE A 58 1.68 11.29 -17.28
CA PHE A 58 2.75 10.76 -16.45
C PHE A 58 3.97 11.67 -16.46
N TYR A 59 4.53 11.92 -15.27
CA TYR A 59 5.63 12.83 -15.04
C TYR A 59 6.78 12.16 -14.31
N ILE A 60 8.01 12.57 -14.63
CA ILE A 60 9.23 12.34 -13.85
C ILE A 60 9.83 13.71 -13.57
N ASP A 61 10.01 14.04 -12.29
CA ASP A 61 10.59 15.32 -11.84
C ASP A 61 9.87 16.55 -12.43
N GLY A 62 8.55 16.50 -12.52
CA GLY A 62 7.71 17.53 -13.11
C GLY A 62 7.79 17.63 -14.63
N ASN A 63 8.56 16.78 -15.32
CA ASN A 63 8.64 16.72 -16.77
C ASN A 63 7.69 15.66 -17.31
N LYS A 64 6.74 16.08 -18.13
CA LYS A 64 5.76 15.17 -18.76
C LYS A 64 6.46 14.16 -19.67
N GLN A 65 6.24 12.88 -19.43
CA GLN A 65 6.77 11.75 -20.19
C GLN A 65 5.76 11.20 -21.20
N GLY A 66 4.48 11.26 -20.86
CA GLY A 66 3.40 10.77 -21.72
C GLY A 66 2.05 11.36 -21.34
N GLU A 67 1.14 11.36 -22.32
CA GLU A 67 -0.27 11.72 -22.09
C GLU A 67 -1.18 10.89 -23.00
N TRP A 68 -2.36 10.56 -22.48
CA TRP A 68 -3.32 9.70 -23.16
C TRP A 68 -4.74 10.14 -22.85
N SER A 69 -5.60 10.16 -23.88
CA SER A 69 -7.01 10.52 -23.78
C SER A 69 -7.86 9.57 -24.64
N GLY A 70 -9.17 9.71 -24.58
CA GLY A 70 -10.12 8.92 -25.34
C GLY A 70 -10.52 7.63 -24.64
N ILE A 71 -11.09 6.68 -25.39
CA ILE A 71 -11.63 5.43 -24.85
C ILE A 71 -10.77 4.26 -25.31
N ASP A 72 -9.96 3.73 -24.40
CA ASP A 72 -9.17 2.52 -24.64
C ASP A 72 -10.08 1.28 -24.72
N ASN A 73 -9.75 0.33 -25.60
CA ASN A 73 -10.43 -0.95 -25.70
C ASN A 73 -9.71 -2.07 -24.92
N SER A 74 -8.48 -1.82 -24.50
CA SER A 74 -7.63 -2.75 -23.74
C SER A 74 -6.55 -2.00 -22.99
N TRP A 75 -6.03 -2.63 -21.97
CA TRP A 75 -4.84 -2.15 -21.28
C TRP A 75 -3.65 -2.05 -22.22
N SER A 76 -2.84 -1.01 -22.07
CA SER A 76 -1.64 -0.78 -22.85
C SER A 76 -0.42 -0.53 -21.95
N PHE A 77 0.71 -1.14 -22.35
CA PHE A 77 1.98 -1.05 -21.66
C PHE A 77 2.74 0.21 -22.03
N VAL A 78 3.35 0.87 -21.05
CA VAL A 78 4.25 2.00 -21.24
C VAL A 78 5.49 1.86 -20.36
N SER A 79 6.64 2.39 -20.82
CA SER A 79 7.92 2.29 -20.14
C SER A 79 8.76 3.53 -20.41
N PHE A 80 9.44 4.05 -19.37
CA PHE A 80 10.23 5.27 -19.44
C PHE A 80 11.56 5.06 -18.72
N PRO A 81 12.71 5.43 -19.35
CA PRO A 81 14.00 5.28 -18.73
C PRO A 81 14.18 6.30 -17.58
N ILE A 82 14.82 5.84 -16.51
CA ILE A 82 15.14 6.69 -15.36
C ILE A 82 16.56 6.39 -14.89
N ASN A 83 17.30 7.45 -14.52
CA ASN A 83 18.67 7.35 -14.05
C ASN A 83 18.74 7.16 -12.53
N VAL A 84 19.96 6.97 -12.02
CA VAL A 84 20.23 6.96 -10.58
C VAL A 84 19.97 8.33 -9.97
N GLY A 85 19.33 8.35 -8.82
CA GLY A 85 19.03 9.55 -8.05
C GLY A 85 17.67 9.52 -7.38
N ASN A 86 17.36 10.61 -6.70
CA ASN A 86 16.04 10.83 -6.12
C ASN A 86 15.14 11.44 -7.19
N HIS A 87 13.96 10.84 -7.37
CA HIS A 87 12.98 11.23 -8.39
C HIS A 87 11.57 11.31 -7.82
N ASP A 88 10.81 12.29 -8.30
CA ASP A 88 9.38 12.41 -8.08
C ASP A 88 8.65 11.87 -9.31
N LEU A 89 7.83 10.84 -9.11
CA LEU A 89 6.94 10.28 -10.13
C LEU A 89 5.53 10.75 -9.85
N GLY A 90 4.84 11.25 -10.89
CA GLY A 90 3.47 11.72 -10.80
C GLY A 90 2.58 11.15 -11.89
N TRP A 91 1.40 10.66 -11.51
CA TRP A 91 0.30 10.37 -12.43
C TRP A 91 -0.82 11.37 -12.17
N GLU A 92 -1.23 12.06 -13.21
CA GLU A 92 -2.28 13.05 -13.16
C GLU A 92 -3.43 12.66 -14.09
N TYR A 93 -4.65 12.81 -13.64
CA TYR A 93 -5.81 12.82 -14.49
C TYR A 93 -6.35 14.24 -14.49
N ASP A 94 -6.20 14.90 -15.64
CA ASP A 94 -6.49 16.30 -15.87
C ASP A 94 -7.77 16.42 -16.70
N LYS A 95 -8.79 17.08 -16.14
CA LYS A 95 -10.06 17.35 -16.82
C LYS A 95 -10.12 18.80 -17.26
N ASP A 96 -10.57 18.98 -18.49
CA ASP A 96 -10.94 20.33 -18.95
C ASP A 96 -12.28 20.80 -18.32
N GLY A 97 -12.75 21.99 -18.69
CA GLY A 97 -14.02 22.56 -18.19
C GLY A 97 -15.25 22.13 -19.00
N GLY A 98 -15.18 21.04 -19.75
CA GLY A 98 -16.14 20.72 -20.78
C GLY A 98 -16.95 19.44 -20.56
N ILE A 99 -17.02 18.64 -21.60
CA ILE A 99 -17.87 17.46 -21.72
C ILE A 99 -17.17 16.25 -21.08
N SER A 100 -17.88 15.42 -20.34
CA SER A 100 -17.37 14.13 -19.87
C SER A 100 -17.78 13.01 -20.82
N GLU A 101 -16.82 12.23 -21.30
CA GLU A 101 -17.06 11.06 -22.14
C GLU A 101 -16.51 9.78 -21.47
N GLY A 102 -17.09 8.64 -21.87
CA GLY A 102 -16.70 7.34 -21.36
C GLY A 102 -17.06 7.16 -19.88
N GLN A 103 -16.08 6.67 -19.08
CA GLN A 103 -16.20 6.54 -17.62
C GLN A 103 -15.59 7.74 -16.88
N ASP A 104 -15.05 8.68 -17.63
CA ASP A 104 -14.48 9.94 -17.17
C ASP A 104 -13.41 9.72 -16.08
N CYS A 105 -12.46 8.85 -16.37
CA CYS A 105 -11.38 8.46 -15.49
C CYS A 105 -10.31 7.65 -16.23
N ALA A 106 -9.21 7.40 -15.54
CA ALA A 106 -8.15 6.51 -16.00
C ALA A 106 -7.73 5.53 -14.91
N TRP A 107 -7.07 4.46 -15.31
CA TRP A 107 -6.50 3.44 -14.43
C TRP A 107 -5.03 3.22 -14.76
N ILE A 108 -4.28 2.88 -13.72
CA ILE A 108 -2.93 2.33 -13.83
C ILE A 108 -2.84 1.05 -13.01
N ASP A 109 -2.03 0.11 -13.49
CA ASP A 109 -1.85 -1.19 -12.85
C ASP A 109 -0.46 -1.76 -13.19
N TYR A 110 -0.03 -2.77 -12.41
CA TYR A 110 1.23 -3.49 -12.61
C TYR A 110 2.43 -2.55 -12.78
N ILE A 111 2.61 -1.63 -11.82
CA ILE A 111 3.74 -0.70 -11.83
C ILE A 111 5.01 -1.47 -11.46
N VAL A 112 6.01 -1.42 -12.35
CA VAL A 112 7.35 -1.98 -12.10
C VAL A 112 8.33 -0.82 -11.95
N PHE A 113 8.90 -0.72 -10.76
CA PHE A 113 9.91 0.29 -10.45
C PHE A 113 11.31 -0.14 -10.89
N PRO A 114 12.19 0.80 -11.24
CA PRO A 114 13.62 0.52 -11.43
C PRO A 114 14.25 0.00 -10.13
N PRO A 115 15.51 -0.50 -10.16
CA PRO A 115 16.22 -0.78 -8.93
C PRO A 115 16.25 0.45 -8.03
N MET A 116 15.61 0.38 -6.85
CA MET A 116 15.46 1.51 -5.94
C MET A 116 15.75 1.11 -4.49
N TYR A 117 16.11 2.10 -3.67
CA TYR A 117 16.22 1.91 -2.25
C TYR A 117 14.83 1.73 -1.64
N ILE A 118 14.61 0.58 -1.05
CA ILE A 118 13.43 0.33 -0.23
C ILE A 118 13.90 0.52 1.20
N ALA A 119 13.46 1.61 1.83
CA ALA A 119 13.71 1.77 3.26
C ALA A 119 13.19 0.52 3.97
N PRO A 120 14.01 -0.16 4.78
CA PRO A 120 13.49 -1.26 5.57
C PRO A 120 12.31 -0.68 6.35
N THR A 121 11.13 -1.21 6.10
CA THR A 121 10.02 -0.98 7.01
C THR A 121 10.51 -1.54 8.35
N SER A 122 11.04 -0.68 9.19
CA SER A 122 11.22 -1.03 10.57
C SER A 122 9.81 -1.32 11.09
N VAL A 123 9.46 -2.58 11.16
CA VAL A 123 8.57 -2.99 12.22
C VAL A 123 9.29 -2.47 13.45
N ILE A 124 8.76 -1.41 14.05
CA ILE A 124 9.08 -1.13 15.43
C ILE A 124 8.51 -2.36 16.13
N GLU A 125 9.32 -3.41 16.24
CA GLU A 125 9.09 -4.39 17.27
C GLU A 125 9.13 -3.55 18.56
N SER A 126 7.97 -3.19 19.04
CA SER A 126 7.86 -2.78 20.42
C SER A 126 8.30 -4.01 21.19
N LYS A 127 9.59 -4.02 21.58
CA LYS A 127 10.16 -5.09 22.38
C LYS A 127 9.44 -5.00 23.72
N ILE A 128 8.36 -5.77 23.83
CA ILE A 128 7.69 -5.97 25.11
C ILE A 128 8.70 -6.76 25.94
N ASP A 129 9.27 -6.11 26.92
CA ASP A 129 10.20 -6.75 27.85
C ASP A 129 9.36 -7.48 28.91
N PHE A 130 9.36 -8.79 28.83
CA PHE A 130 8.64 -9.62 29.78
C PHE A 130 9.47 -10.82 30.25
N GLU A 131 9.20 -11.28 31.45
CA GLU A 131 9.75 -12.51 31.99
C GLU A 131 8.64 -13.55 32.17
N LEU A 132 8.93 -14.79 31.75
CA LEU A 132 8.03 -15.94 31.92
C LEU A 132 8.71 -16.99 32.80
N PHE A 133 8.13 -17.27 33.96
CA PHE A 133 8.70 -18.20 34.93
C PHE A 133 7.61 -19.02 35.66
N PRO A 134 7.86 -20.33 35.90
CA PRO A 134 8.96 -21.15 35.37
C PRO A 134 8.77 -21.49 33.90
N ASN A 135 9.89 -21.58 33.15
CA ASN A 135 9.90 -22.05 31.77
C ASN A 135 11.06 -23.08 31.63
N PRO A 136 10.81 -24.39 31.42
CA PRO A 136 9.50 -25.02 31.25
C PRO A 136 8.63 -25.03 32.52
N THR A 137 7.30 -25.06 32.32
CA THR A 137 6.31 -25.13 33.40
C THR A 137 5.72 -26.55 33.56
N MET A 138 5.27 -26.88 34.76
CA MET A 138 4.49 -28.10 35.02
C MET A 138 2.98 -27.83 35.18
N GLY A 139 2.50 -26.69 34.66
CA GLY A 139 1.09 -26.36 34.61
C GLY A 139 0.70 -24.96 35.11
N SER A 140 1.60 -24.26 35.79
CA SER A 140 1.39 -22.86 36.19
C SER A 140 2.62 -22.04 35.89
N PHE A 141 2.45 -20.85 35.38
CA PHE A 141 3.53 -19.89 35.14
C PHE A 141 3.07 -18.47 35.45
N SER A 142 4.02 -17.59 35.65
CA SER A 142 3.79 -16.16 35.78
C SER A 142 4.43 -15.42 34.64
N LEU A 143 3.74 -14.42 34.15
CA LEU A 143 4.21 -13.46 33.15
C LEU A 143 4.37 -12.10 33.83
N THR A 144 5.56 -11.53 33.77
CA THR A 144 5.87 -10.23 34.34
C THR A 144 6.24 -9.27 33.22
N PHE A 145 5.50 -8.16 33.08
CA PHE A 145 5.85 -7.08 32.19
C PHE A 145 6.71 -6.05 32.92
N ASN A 146 7.83 -5.66 32.32
CA ASN A 146 8.77 -4.70 32.89
C ASN A 146 8.43 -3.24 32.60
N ASP A 147 7.32 -3.00 31.90
CA ASP A 147 6.79 -1.67 31.64
C ASP A 147 5.49 -1.40 32.43
N LEU A 148 5.02 -0.16 32.36
CA LEU A 148 3.79 0.28 33.04
C LEU A 148 2.58 0.34 32.08
N THR A 149 2.72 -0.17 30.86
CA THR A 149 1.63 -0.20 29.88
C THR A 149 0.75 -1.42 30.08
N SER A 150 -0.49 -1.33 29.65
CA SER A 150 -1.43 -2.44 29.66
C SER A 150 -1.23 -3.32 28.43
N HIS A 151 -1.20 -4.64 28.62
CA HIS A 151 -0.99 -5.62 27.56
C HIS A 151 -2.13 -6.63 27.51
N GLY A 152 -2.55 -7.00 26.30
CA GLY A 152 -3.40 -8.17 26.08
C GLY A 152 -2.53 -9.43 26.00
N VAL A 153 -2.96 -10.51 26.67
CA VAL A 153 -2.28 -11.81 26.65
C VAL A 153 -3.23 -12.86 26.09
N GLU A 154 -2.81 -13.56 25.06
CA GLU A 154 -3.52 -14.70 24.50
C GLU A 154 -2.61 -15.93 24.52
N ILE A 155 -3.12 -17.05 25.03
CA ILE A 155 -2.41 -18.32 25.15
C ILE A 155 -3.06 -19.31 24.20
N TYR A 156 -2.24 -19.94 23.37
CA TYR A 156 -2.66 -20.92 22.39
C TYR A 156 -1.98 -22.27 22.65
N ASP A 157 -2.65 -23.36 22.29
CA ASP A 157 -2.00 -24.67 22.21
C ASP A 157 -1.14 -24.80 20.96
N ASN A 158 -0.45 -25.92 20.82
CA ASN A 158 0.46 -26.20 19.71
C ASN A 158 -0.23 -26.42 18.35
N VAL A 159 -1.56 -26.46 18.32
CA VAL A 159 -2.38 -26.52 17.09
C VAL A 159 -3.12 -25.21 16.81
N GLY A 160 -2.83 -24.16 17.58
CA GLY A 160 -3.38 -22.81 17.38
C GLY A 160 -4.77 -22.58 17.97
N ARG A 161 -5.24 -23.47 18.87
CA ARG A 161 -6.50 -23.28 19.58
C ARG A 161 -6.28 -22.34 20.77
N LEU A 162 -7.10 -21.29 20.88
CA LEU A 162 -7.07 -20.36 22.00
C LEU A 162 -7.42 -21.11 23.31
N ILE A 163 -6.52 -21.05 24.28
CA ILE A 163 -6.67 -21.63 25.63
C ILE A 163 -7.21 -20.60 26.60
N GLU A 164 -6.61 -19.41 26.61
CA GLU A 164 -6.98 -18.34 27.53
C GLU A 164 -6.69 -16.97 26.91
N LYS A 165 -7.55 -15.98 27.24
CA LYS A 165 -7.37 -14.59 26.87
C LYS A 165 -7.57 -13.71 28.08
N MET A 166 -6.64 -12.80 28.31
CA MET A 166 -6.76 -11.75 29.31
C MET A 166 -6.47 -10.41 28.67
N GLU A 167 -7.23 -9.40 29.02
CA GLU A 167 -7.06 -8.02 28.57
C GLU A 167 -6.57 -7.16 29.74
N ASP A 168 -5.94 -6.04 29.43
CA ASP A 168 -5.51 -5.02 30.39
C ASP A 168 -4.58 -5.53 31.50
N GLN A 169 -3.63 -6.39 31.15
CA GLN A 169 -2.63 -6.87 32.08
C GLN A 169 -1.46 -5.88 32.20
N ASN A 170 -1.15 -5.49 33.43
CA ASN A 170 0.06 -4.74 33.74
C ASN A 170 0.74 -5.38 34.97
N GLY A 171 2.07 -5.33 35.00
CA GLY A 171 2.84 -5.96 36.08
C GLY A 171 2.87 -7.48 35.98
N ILE A 172 2.47 -8.19 37.05
CA ILE A 172 2.56 -9.64 37.13
C ILE A 172 1.20 -10.29 36.96
N SER A 173 1.09 -11.19 35.97
CA SER A 173 -0.07 -12.04 35.75
C SER A 173 0.28 -13.51 35.91
N SER A 174 -0.57 -14.28 36.58
CA SER A 174 -0.37 -15.70 36.82
C SER A 174 -1.39 -16.54 36.10
N PHE A 175 -0.92 -17.61 35.48
CA PHE A 175 -1.72 -18.50 34.64
C PHE A 175 -1.64 -19.93 35.17
N ASP A 176 -2.76 -20.65 35.20
CA ASP A 176 -2.83 -22.07 35.49
C ASP A 176 -3.42 -22.83 34.32
N ILE A 177 -2.54 -23.53 33.61
CA ILE A 177 -2.90 -24.30 32.39
C ILE A 177 -3.13 -25.79 32.69
N LYS A 178 -3.13 -26.22 33.96
CA LYS A 178 -3.42 -27.63 34.33
C LYS A 178 -4.82 -28.10 33.99
N LYS A 179 -5.75 -27.13 33.76
CA LYS A 179 -7.14 -27.41 33.47
C LYS A 179 -7.39 -27.69 31.96
N TYR A 180 -6.36 -27.58 31.14
CA TYR A 180 -6.40 -27.81 29.68
C TYR A 180 -5.44 -28.93 29.30
#